data_9080cb823af4d59841954529a801b032
#
_entry.id   9080cb823af4d59841954529a801b032
#
_cell.length_a   1.000
_cell.length_b   1.000
_cell.length_c   1.000
_cell.angle_alpha   90.00
_cell.angle_beta   90.00
_cell.angle_gamma   90.00
#
_symmetry.space_group_name_H-M   'P 1'
#
loop_
_entity.id
_entity.type
_entity.pdbx_description
1 polymer ?
#
loop_
_entity_poly.entity_id
_entity_poly.type
_entity_poly.pdbx_seq_one_letter_code
_entity_poly.pdbx_strand_id
1 'polypeptide(L)'
;MSIACLDQAELIEQALEWSCSPSLHTIYYANANCLNLAYQDESYCQLLISADLVYADGIGPVWAGRLFGGCRLHKLTGADWMGPLCERLAVAGANLYLLGGRPGVAQKAAQNLLERYPSLKIVGTADGFFGKKSGGQVAAEIAKLRPQIVLVGMGVPQQECWISSHQEALPAGLWWGVGALFDFLAGVERRVPSWMNRMGLEWLWRFGQDPAGKWRRYLLGNPLFAARIFRQLINLDSKR
;
A
#
# COMPACT_ATOMS: atom_id res chain seq x y z
N MET A 1 -10.10 -13.65 2.75
CA MET A 1 -8.98 -12.70 2.97
C MET A 1 -8.96 -12.30 4.43
N SER A 2 -7.80 -12.32 5.06
CA SER A 2 -7.57 -11.84 6.43
C SER A 2 -6.90 -10.45 6.39
N ILE A 3 -7.33 -9.54 7.26
CA ILE A 3 -6.65 -8.25 7.47
C ILE A 3 -5.95 -8.32 8.82
N ALA A 4 -4.66 -8.02 8.84
CA ALA A 4 -3.83 -8.16 10.03
C ALA A 4 -4.20 -7.14 11.11
N CYS A 5 -4.24 -7.62 12.34
CA CYS A 5 -4.54 -6.82 13.53
C CYS A 5 -3.24 -6.38 14.20
N LEU A 6 -2.54 -5.49 13.53
CA LEU A 6 -1.27 -4.96 14.00
C LEU A 6 -1.33 -3.44 14.08
N ASP A 7 -0.52 -2.87 14.93
CA ASP A 7 -0.30 -1.44 15.00
C ASP A 7 0.87 -0.99 14.09
N GLN A 8 1.18 0.30 14.10
CA GLN A 8 2.22 0.86 13.25
C GLN A 8 3.62 0.34 13.61
N ALA A 9 3.91 0.13 14.88
CA ALA A 9 5.20 -0.36 15.32
C ALA A 9 5.41 -1.81 14.89
N GLU A 10 4.38 -2.64 15.09
CA GLU A 10 4.37 -4.04 14.66
C GLU A 10 4.51 -4.19 13.14
N LEU A 11 3.85 -3.32 12.35
CA LEU A 11 4.00 -3.30 10.89
C LEU A 11 5.45 -3.00 10.47
N ILE A 12 6.09 -2.04 11.13
CA ILE A 12 7.48 -1.65 10.84
C ILE A 12 8.45 -2.76 11.25
N GLU A 13 8.27 -3.37 12.42
CA GLU A 13 9.11 -4.49 12.86
C GLU A 13 9.00 -5.67 11.89
N GLN A 14 7.79 -6.01 11.45
CA GLN A 14 7.58 -7.05 10.46
C GLN A 14 8.26 -6.73 9.12
N ALA A 15 8.20 -5.47 8.68
CA ALA A 15 8.89 -5.03 7.47
C ALA A 15 10.42 -5.15 7.60
N LEU A 16 10.98 -4.82 8.76
CA LEU A 16 12.41 -4.97 9.03
C LEU A 16 12.84 -6.44 9.07
N GLU A 17 12.07 -7.29 9.71
CA GLU A 17 12.31 -8.75 9.73
C GLU A 17 12.35 -9.31 8.31
N TRP A 18 11.34 -9.01 7.50
CA TRP A 18 11.26 -9.51 6.13
C TRP A 18 12.26 -8.87 5.17
N SER A 19 12.78 -7.68 5.49
CA SER A 19 13.87 -7.08 4.72
C SER A 19 15.16 -7.91 4.74
N CYS A 20 15.35 -8.72 5.77
CA CYS A 20 16.51 -9.60 5.93
C CYS A 20 16.19 -11.07 5.60
N SER A 21 14.98 -11.38 5.19
CA SER A 21 14.54 -12.75 4.88
C SER A 21 15.23 -13.28 3.62
N PRO A 22 15.59 -14.57 3.58
CA PRO A 22 16.03 -15.23 2.38
C PRO A 22 14.90 -15.54 1.39
N SER A 23 13.65 -15.33 1.79
CA SER A 23 12.46 -15.53 0.98
C SER A 23 11.85 -14.19 0.55
N LEU A 24 11.05 -14.22 -0.51
CA LEU A 24 10.24 -13.07 -0.94
C LEU A 24 8.99 -13.00 -0.05
N HIS A 25 8.72 -11.82 0.48
CA HIS A 25 7.50 -11.53 1.24
C HIS A 25 6.75 -10.36 0.63
N THR A 26 5.43 -10.38 0.77
CA THR A 26 4.53 -9.36 0.22
C THR A 26 3.67 -8.70 1.30
N ILE A 27 3.65 -7.36 1.30
CA ILE A 27 2.70 -6.58 2.09
C ILE A 27 1.80 -5.80 1.14
N TYR A 28 0.48 -5.93 1.33
CA TYR A 28 -0.51 -5.11 0.64
C TYR A 28 -1.39 -4.38 1.63
N TYR A 29 -2.13 -3.39 1.17
CA TYR A 29 -3.11 -2.69 1.97
C TYR A 29 -4.53 -2.98 1.47
N ALA A 30 -5.48 -2.93 2.38
CA ALA A 30 -6.89 -2.97 2.06
C ALA A 30 -7.58 -1.68 2.49
N ASN A 31 -8.22 -0.98 1.56
CA ASN A 31 -9.14 0.12 1.82
C ASN A 31 -10.51 -0.17 1.18
N ALA A 32 -11.48 0.73 1.32
CA ALA A 32 -12.82 0.51 0.78
C ALA A 32 -12.82 0.22 -0.73
N ASN A 33 -11.90 0.83 -1.50
CA ASN A 33 -11.77 0.57 -2.93
C ASN A 33 -11.20 -0.83 -3.21
N CYS A 34 -10.16 -1.24 -2.47
CA CYS A 34 -9.59 -2.59 -2.57
C CYS A 34 -10.63 -3.66 -2.26
N LEU A 35 -11.41 -3.47 -1.20
CA LEU A 35 -12.46 -4.40 -0.79
C LEU A 35 -13.63 -4.44 -1.79
N ASN A 36 -13.97 -3.31 -2.39
CA ASN A 36 -14.94 -3.28 -3.48
C ASN A 36 -14.45 -4.00 -4.72
N LEU A 37 -13.18 -3.85 -5.07
CA LEU A 37 -12.57 -4.53 -6.20
C LEU A 37 -12.48 -6.04 -5.95
N ALA A 38 -12.00 -6.47 -4.79
CA ALA A 38 -11.93 -7.88 -4.40
C ALA A 38 -13.30 -8.57 -4.37
N TYR A 39 -14.38 -7.83 -4.08
CA TYR A 39 -15.75 -8.34 -4.15
C TYR A 39 -16.21 -8.59 -5.61
N GLN A 40 -15.67 -7.84 -6.57
CA GLN A 40 -16.08 -7.90 -7.98
C GLN A 40 -15.15 -8.76 -8.84
N ASP A 41 -13.89 -8.86 -8.43
CA ASP A 41 -12.82 -9.53 -9.17
C ASP A 41 -12.16 -10.59 -8.27
N GLU A 42 -12.49 -11.84 -8.55
CA GLU A 42 -11.97 -13.00 -7.83
C GLU A 42 -10.45 -13.10 -7.98
N SER A 43 -9.88 -12.75 -9.14
CA SER A 43 -8.43 -12.78 -9.37
C SER A 43 -7.71 -11.82 -8.44
N TYR A 44 -8.23 -10.60 -8.29
CA TYR A 44 -7.70 -9.64 -7.33
C TYR A 44 -7.90 -10.08 -5.88
N CYS A 45 -9.04 -10.70 -5.57
CA CYS A 45 -9.28 -11.28 -4.25
C CYS A 45 -8.22 -12.33 -3.89
N GLN A 46 -7.88 -13.21 -4.83
CA GLN A 46 -6.86 -14.24 -4.63
C GLN A 46 -5.47 -13.63 -4.46
N LEU A 47 -5.13 -12.55 -5.17
CA LEU A 47 -3.87 -11.82 -4.95
C LEU A 47 -3.76 -11.26 -3.53
N LEU A 48 -4.86 -10.74 -2.97
CA LEU A 48 -4.87 -10.28 -1.58
C LEU A 48 -4.83 -11.44 -0.57
N ILE A 49 -5.40 -12.60 -0.91
CA ILE A 49 -5.38 -13.79 -0.05
C ILE A 49 -3.98 -14.42 -0.02
N SER A 50 -3.25 -14.40 -1.14
CA SER A 50 -1.90 -14.95 -1.25
C SER A 50 -0.82 -14.08 -0.65
N ALA A 51 -1.12 -12.83 -0.27
CA ALA A 51 -0.17 -11.94 0.39
C ALA A 51 0.21 -12.45 1.79
N ASP A 52 1.46 -12.28 2.17
CA ASP A 52 1.94 -12.63 3.52
C ASP A 52 1.30 -11.73 4.59
N LEU A 53 1.01 -10.46 4.24
CA LEU A 53 0.33 -9.53 5.13
C LEU A 53 -0.53 -8.53 4.35
N VAL A 54 -1.78 -8.34 4.85
CA VAL A 54 -2.66 -7.25 4.37
C VAL A 54 -3.08 -6.41 5.58
N TYR A 55 -2.81 -5.11 5.56
CA TYR A 55 -3.19 -4.19 6.63
C TYR A 55 -4.34 -3.25 6.21
N ALA A 56 -5.00 -2.64 7.21
CA ALA A 56 -6.11 -1.72 6.98
C ALA A 56 -5.60 -0.30 6.65
N ASP A 57 -5.79 0.14 5.40
CA ASP A 57 -5.53 1.52 4.96
C ASP A 57 -6.84 2.32 4.97
N GLY A 58 -6.86 3.35 5.79
CA GLY A 58 -8.04 4.19 5.97
C GLY A 58 -9.08 3.64 6.94
N ILE A 59 -10.15 4.42 7.16
CA ILE A 59 -11.13 4.15 8.22
C ILE A 59 -12.16 3.08 7.85
N GLY A 60 -12.41 2.84 6.55
CA GLY A 60 -13.44 1.91 6.09
C GLY A 60 -13.25 0.48 6.59
N PRO A 61 -12.10 -0.18 6.34
CA PRO A 61 -11.83 -1.52 6.85
C PRO A 61 -11.86 -1.61 8.38
N VAL A 62 -11.42 -0.55 9.08
CA VAL A 62 -11.44 -0.49 10.54
C VAL A 62 -12.88 -0.52 11.06
N TRP A 63 -13.81 0.21 10.44
CA TRP A 63 -15.23 0.16 10.80
C TRP A 63 -15.84 -1.20 10.47
N ALA A 64 -15.55 -1.74 9.31
CA ALA A 64 -16.01 -3.08 8.94
C ALA A 64 -15.54 -4.14 9.96
N GLY A 65 -14.25 -4.14 10.32
CA GLY A 65 -13.72 -5.07 11.32
C GLY A 65 -14.42 -4.97 12.69
N ARG A 66 -14.72 -3.75 13.14
CA ARG A 66 -15.50 -3.54 14.39
C ARG A 66 -16.92 -4.10 14.31
N LEU A 67 -17.60 -3.92 13.18
CA LEU A 67 -18.97 -4.39 12.98
C LEU A 67 -19.05 -5.92 12.93
N PHE A 68 -18.03 -6.59 12.38
CA PHE A 68 -17.97 -8.05 12.33
C PHE A 68 -17.45 -8.71 13.61
N GLY A 69 -17.11 -7.92 14.66
CA GLY A 69 -16.67 -8.44 15.94
C GLY A 69 -15.29 -9.13 15.91
N GLY A 70 -14.48 -8.80 14.91
CA GLY A 70 -13.10 -9.27 14.81
C GLY A 70 -12.14 -8.54 15.76
N CYS A 71 -10.85 -8.82 15.62
CA CYS A 71 -9.82 -8.11 16.36
C CYS A 71 -9.80 -6.60 16.00
N ARG A 72 -9.19 -5.81 16.85
CA ARG A 72 -9.13 -4.36 16.67
C ARG A 72 -8.15 -4.00 15.54
N LEU A 73 -8.69 -3.66 14.36
CA LEU A 73 -7.88 -3.13 13.27
C LEU A 73 -7.44 -1.69 13.57
N HIS A 74 -6.18 -1.38 13.28
CA HIS A 74 -5.63 -0.03 13.31
C HIS A 74 -5.63 0.59 11.92
N LYS A 75 -5.95 1.88 11.84
CA LYS A 75 -5.83 2.63 10.59
C LYS A 75 -4.34 2.93 10.34
N LEU A 76 -3.77 2.33 9.30
CA LEU A 76 -2.38 2.50 8.92
C LEU A 76 -2.32 3.11 7.52
N THR A 77 -1.86 4.36 7.40
CA THR A 77 -1.70 5.00 6.09
C THR A 77 -0.22 5.14 5.75
N GLY A 78 0.13 5.03 4.49
CA GLY A 78 1.52 5.15 4.02
C GLY A 78 2.20 6.42 4.53
N ALA A 79 1.48 7.54 4.53
CA ALA A 79 1.98 8.81 5.01
C ALA A 79 2.29 8.83 6.53
N ASP A 80 1.69 7.93 7.32
CA ASP A 80 1.91 7.87 8.77
C ASP A 80 3.13 6.99 9.12
N TRP A 81 3.26 5.81 8.49
CA TRP A 81 4.34 4.86 8.83
C TRP A 81 5.64 5.08 8.05
N MET A 82 5.63 5.81 6.91
CA MET A 82 6.83 5.96 6.08
C MET A 82 7.99 6.66 6.80
N GLY A 83 7.71 7.70 7.59
CA GLY A 83 8.74 8.40 8.36
C GLY A 83 9.45 7.48 9.37
N PRO A 84 8.72 6.87 10.31
CA PRO A 84 9.29 5.89 11.25
C PRO A 84 9.98 4.71 10.57
N LEU A 85 9.45 4.20 9.44
CA LEU A 85 10.13 3.17 8.66
C LEU A 85 11.50 3.65 8.15
N CYS A 86 11.59 4.85 7.58
CA CYS A 86 12.86 5.41 7.09
C CYS A 86 13.90 5.55 8.21
N GLU A 87 13.49 6.00 9.39
CA GLU A 87 14.37 6.09 10.57
C GLU A 87 14.96 4.72 10.93
N ARG A 88 14.12 3.70 10.99
CA ARG A 88 14.54 2.33 11.31
C ARG A 88 15.43 1.71 10.21
N LEU A 89 15.10 1.91 8.93
CA LEU A 89 15.90 1.45 7.80
C LEU A 89 17.28 2.14 7.75
N ALA A 90 17.34 3.44 8.05
CA ALA A 90 18.60 4.18 8.13
C ALA A 90 19.53 3.60 9.20
N VAL A 91 18.99 3.24 10.37
CA VAL A 91 19.75 2.59 11.46
C VAL A 91 20.18 1.17 11.07
N ALA A 92 19.28 0.40 10.46
CA ALA A 92 19.56 -0.97 10.01
C ALA A 92 20.52 -1.03 8.81
N GLY A 93 20.71 0.09 8.11
CA GLY A 93 21.49 0.16 6.87
C GLY A 93 20.87 -0.59 5.69
N ALA A 94 19.56 -0.85 5.75
CA ALA A 94 18.83 -1.61 4.75
C ALA A 94 18.62 -0.82 3.45
N ASN A 95 18.67 -1.52 2.33
CA ASN A 95 18.53 -0.95 0.98
C ASN A 95 17.05 -0.88 0.57
N LEU A 96 16.64 0.29 0.07
CA LEU A 96 15.29 0.59 -0.39
C LEU A 96 15.27 0.86 -1.90
N TYR A 97 14.26 0.37 -2.61
CA TYR A 97 13.97 0.71 -4.00
C TYR A 97 12.55 1.25 -4.13
N LEU A 98 12.34 2.29 -4.95
CA LEU A 98 11.04 2.87 -5.20
C LEU A 98 10.61 2.60 -6.64
N LEU A 99 9.55 1.83 -6.83
CA LEU A 99 8.99 1.46 -8.13
C LEU A 99 7.58 2.00 -8.27
N GLY A 100 7.33 2.94 -9.15
CA GLY A 100 5.97 3.42 -9.39
C GLY A 100 5.85 4.94 -9.53
N GLY A 101 4.61 5.42 -9.52
CA GLY A 101 4.30 6.82 -9.80
C GLY A 101 4.45 7.19 -11.27
N ARG A 102 4.09 8.42 -11.61
CA ARG A 102 4.33 9.01 -12.94
C ARG A 102 5.84 9.22 -13.14
N PRO A 103 6.31 9.39 -14.40
CA PRO A 103 7.71 9.69 -14.68
C PRO A 103 8.25 10.82 -13.80
N GLY A 104 9.38 10.57 -13.13
CA GLY A 104 10.04 11.50 -12.22
C GLY A 104 9.48 11.54 -10.77
N VAL A 105 8.29 11.00 -10.49
CA VAL A 105 7.68 11.04 -9.14
C VAL A 105 8.47 10.19 -8.14
N ALA A 106 8.80 8.94 -8.48
CA ALA A 106 9.60 8.08 -7.61
C ALA A 106 10.99 8.68 -7.33
N GLN A 107 11.62 9.27 -8.36
CA GLN A 107 12.90 9.95 -8.22
C GLN A 107 12.81 11.16 -7.27
N LYS A 108 11.77 12.00 -7.43
CA LYS A 108 11.56 13.16 -6.55
C LYS A 108 11.24 12.73 -5.12
N ALA A 109 10.43 11.68 -4.94
CA ALA A 109 10.18 11.08 -3.64
C ALA A 109 11.47 10.61 -2.96
N ALA A 110 12.34 9.92 -3.70
CA ALA A 110 13.65 9.48 -3.21
C ALA A 110 14.54 10.65 -2.78
N GLN A 111 14.60 11.72 -3.58
CA GLN A 111 15.36 12.94 -3.23
C GLN A 111 14.86 13.54 -1.91
N ASN A 112 13.56 13.76 -1.78
CA ASN A 112 12.96 14.33 -0.56
C ASN A 112 13.18 13.45 0.67
N LEU A 113 13.18 12.11 0.51
CA LEU A 113 13.49 11.17 1.58
C LEU A 113 14.96 11.25 2.00
N LEU A 114 15.90 11.31 1.04
CA LEU A 114 17.34 11.42 1.32
C LEU A 114 17.70 12.78 1.96
N GLU A 115 17.03 13.87 1.58
CA GLU A 115 17.18 15.17 2.25
C GLU A 115 16.76 15.11 3.71
N ARG A 116 15.68 14.36 4.02
CA ARG A 116 15.17 14.24 5.38
C ARG A 116 15.86 13.15 6.20
N TYR A 117 16.34 12.09 5.57
CA TYR A 117 16.98 10.93 6.17
C TYR A 117 18.31 10.63 5.45
N PRO A 118 19.40 11.42 5.70
CA PRO A 118 20.65 11.30 4.93
C PRO A 118 21.34 9.94 5.01
N SER A 119 21.07 9.16 6.06
CA SER A 119 21.63 7.81 6.24
C SER A 119 20.81 6.70 5.56
N LEU A 120 19.64 7.04 4.97
CA LEU A 120 18.81 6.09 4.25
C LEU A 120 19.50 5.67 2.94
N LYS A 121 19.46 4.39 2.61
CA LYS A 121 20.06 3.85 1.38
C LYS A 121 18.96 3.56 0.36
N ILE A 122 18.77 4.44 -0.61
CA ILE A 122 17.90 4.22 -1.77
C ILE A 122 18.78 3.82 -2.95
N VAL A 123 18.70 2.54 -3.36
CA VAL A 123 19.58 1.95 -4.38
C VAL A 123 19.07 2.13 -5.79
N GLY A 124 17.83 2.57 -5.98
CA GLY A 124 17.27 2.87 -7.28
C GLY A 124 15.82 3.31 -7.24
N THR A 125 15.38 3.84 -8.37
CA THR A 125 13.99 4.25 -8.61
C THR A 125 13.59 3.94 -10.05
N ALA A 126 12.32 3.56 -10.27
CA ALA A 126 11.72 3.52 -11.59
C ALA A 126 10.28 4.02 -11.54
N ASP A 127 9.79 4.61 -12.63
CA ASP A 127 8.37 4.96 -12.73
C ASP A 127 7.51 3.73 -13.01
N GLY A 128 6.18 3.87 -12.85
CA GLY A 128 5.22 2.78 -13.01
C GLY A 128 4.53 2.73 -14.39
N PHE A 129 4.97 3.55 -15.37
CA PHE A 129 4.34 3.69 -16.68
C PHE A 129 5.13 2.96 -17.78
N PHE A 130 5.49 1.74 -17.52
CA PHE A 130 6.17 0.87 -18.51
C PHE A 130 5.20 -0.15 -19.12
N GLY A 131 5.36 -0.46 -20.41
CA GLY A 131 4.60 -1.50 -21.08
C GLY A 131 5.04 -2.91 -20.63
N LYS A 132 4.26 -3.96 -21.01
CA LYS A 132 4.54 -5.35 -20.60
C LYS A 132 5.99 -5.83 -20.91
N LYS A 133 6.58 -5.39 -22.01
CA LYS A 133 7.97 -5.74 -22.37
C LYS A 133 8.99 -5.06 -21.46
N SER A 134 8.72 -3.85 -21.02
CA SER A 134 9.59 -3.09 -20.12
C SER A 134 9.48 -3.54 -18.66
N GLY A 135 8.36 -4.16 -18.25
CA GLY A 135 8.17 -4.69 -16.89
C GLY A 135 9.21 -5.74 -16.51
N GLY A 136 9.53 -6.66 -17.41
CA GLY A 136 10.58 -7.65 -17.21
C GLY A 136 12.00 -7.05 -17.14
N GLN A 137 12.26 -5.96 -17.86
CA GLN A 137 13.55 -5.23 -17.77
C GLN A 137 13.70 -4.57 -16.40
N VAL A 138 12.63 -3.92 -15.90
CA VAL A 138 12.63 -3.33 -14.55
C VAL A 138 12.83 -4.40 -13.48
N ALA A 139 12.15 -5.56 -13.59
CA ALA A 139 12.36 -6.69 -12.68
C ALA A 139 13.83 -7.17 -12.69
N ALA A 140 14.46 -7.27 -13.87
CA ALA A 140 15.85 -7.66 -14.01
C ALA A 140 16.82 -6.62 -13.43
N GLU A 141 16.54 -5.32 -13.56
CA GLU A 141 17.32 -4.25 -12.92
C GLU A 141 17.24 -4.32 -11.40
N ILE A 142 16.03 -4.47 -10.85
CA ILE A 142 15.83 -4.64 -9.41
C ILE A 142 16.58 -5.87 -8.91
N ALA A 143 16.50 -6.99 -9.65
CA ALA A 143 17.20 -8.22 -9.28
C ALA A 143 18.73 -8.04 -9.20
N LYS A 144 19.33 -7.22 -10.06
CA LYS A 144 20.77 -6.89 -10.02
C LYS A 144 21.15 -6.06 -8.79
N LEU A 145 20.30 -5.11 -8.40
CA LEU A 145 20.53 -4.21 -7.28
C LEU A 145 20.29 -4.87 -5.92
N ARG A 146 19.52 -5.96 -5.89
CA ARG A 146 19.16 -6.73 -4.69
C ARG A 146 18.71 -5.84 -3.51
N PRO A 147 17.72 -4.98 -3.69
CA PRO A 147 17.19 -4.21 -2.57
C PRO A 147 16.53 -5.14 -1.55
N GLN A 148 16.61 -4.77 -0.28
CA GLN A 148 15.99 -5.51 0.81
C GLN A 148 14.49 -5.19 0.91
N ILE A 149 14.10 -3.97 0.54
CA ILE A 149 12.70 -3.54 0.46
C ILE A 149 12.44 -2.86 -0.89
N VAL A 150 11.37 -3.26 -1.56
CA VAL A 150 10.84 -2.57 -2.74
C VAL A 150 9.46 -2.04 -2.44
N LEU A 151 9.31 -0.71 -2.45
CA LEU A 151 8.01 -0.07 -2.39
C LEU A 151 7.45 0.04 -3.80
N VAL A 152 6.23 -0.49 -4.01
CA VAL A 152 5.58 -0.52 -5.33
C VAL A 152 4.36 0.38 -5.32
N GLY A 153 4.45 1.52 -6.00
CA GLY A 153 3.43 2.57 -6.05
C GLY A 153 2.77 2.71 -7.42
N MET A 154 2.13 1.65 -7.93
CA MET A 154 1.41 1.68 -9.21
C MET A 154 -0.10 1.80 -9.05
N GLY A 155 -0.59 1.73 -7.80
CA GLY A 155 -2.02 1.63 -7.49
C GLY A 155 -2.58 0.22 -7.68
N VAL A 156 -3.80 0.04 -7.19
CA VAL A 156 -4.52 -1.25 -7.23
C VAL A 156 -5.35 -1.36 -8.51
N PRO A 157 -5.41 -2.52 -9.15
CA PRO A 157 -4.74 -3.80 -8.85
C PRO A 157 -3.35 -3.93 -9.48
N GLN A 158 -2.83 -2.91 -10.17
CA GLN A 158 -1.64 -3.00 -11.01
C GLN A 158 -0.40 -3.42 -10.22
N GLN A 159 -0.20 -2.90 -9.01
CA GLN A 159 0.98 -3.22 -8.19
C GLN A 159 0.97 -4.69 -7.74
N GLU A 160 -0.17 -5.22 -7.30
CA GLU A 160 -0.31 -6.61 -6.89
C GLU A 160 -0.14 -7.56 -8.09
N CYS A 161 -0.77 -7.24 -9.22
CA CYS A 161 -0.62 -8.00 -10.47
C CYS A 161 0.83 -8.01 -10.94
N TRP A 162 1.53 -6.88 -10.88
CA TRP A 162 2.91 -6.79 -11.33
C TRP A 162 3.85 -7.61 -10.44
N ILE A 163 3.73 -7.50 -9.13
CA ILE A 163 4.53 -8.30 -8.16
C ILE A 163 4.30 -9.79 -8.41
N SER A 164 3.04 -10.23 -8.47
CA SER A 164 2.69 -11.62 -8.67
C SER A 164 3.18 -12.17 -10.01
N SER A 165 3.06 -11.40 -11.10
CA SER A 165 3.49 -11.84 -12.44
C SER A 165 5.00 -11.93 -12.63
N HIS A 166 5.79 -11.33 -11.75
CA HIS A 166 7.26 -11.35 -11.81
C HIS A 166 7.90 -12.08 -10.61
N GLN A 167 7.11 -12.66 -9.71
CA GLN A 167 7.56 -13.22 -8.44
C GLN A 167 8.77 -14.15 -8.55
N GLU A 168 8.82 -15.00 -9.58
CA GLU A 168 9.94 -15.92 -9.81
C GLU A 168 11.27 -15.24 -10.18
N ALA A 169 11.18 -14.02 -10.76
CA ALA A 169 12.35 -13.25 -11.18
C ALA A 169 12.78 -12.21 -10.14
N LEU A 170 11.94 -11.97 -9.11
CA LEU A 170 12.21 -10.95 -8.10
C LEU A 170 13.14 -11.48 -7.01
N PRO A 171 14.05 -10.66 -6.46
CA PRO A 171 14.91 -11.06 -5.36
C PRO A 171 14.12 -11.26 -4.07
N ALA A 172 14.70 -12.04 -3.16
CA ALA A 172 14.25 -12.15 -1.78
C ALA A 172 14.17 -10.78 -1.08
N GLY A 173 13.43 -10.71 0.01
CA GLY A 173 13.16 -9.48 0.75
C GLY A 173 11.70 -9.06 0.68
N LEU A 174 11.41 -7.83 1.06
CA LEU A 174 10.05 -7.31 1.17
C LEU A 174 9.60 -6.55 -0.07
N TRP A 175 8.46 -6.93 -0.63
CA TRP A 175 7.74 -6.26 -1.70
C TRP A 175 6.44 -5.67 -1.16
N TRP A 176 6.37 -4.35 -1.12
CA TRP A 176 5.28 -3.64 -0.44
C TRP A 176 4.48 -2.76 -1.39
N GLY A 177 3.23 -3.13 -1.66
CA GLY A 177 2.30 -2.31 -2.42
C GLY A 177 1.87 -1.08 -1.62
N VAL A 178 2.22 0.13 -2.10
CA VAL A 178 2.03 1.39 -1.36
C VAL A 178 1.10 2.38 -2.05
N GLY A 179 0.63 2.07 -3.26
CA GLY A 179 -0.29 2.92 -4.01
C GLY A 179 0.27 4.31 -4.31
N ALA A 180 -0.51 5.34 -4.00
CA ALA A 180 -0.16 6.74 -4.27
C ALA A 180 0.80 7.37 -3.24
N LEU A 181 1.56 6.57 -2.47
CA LEU A 181 2.46 7.09 -1.45
C LEU A 181 3.50 8.05 -2.04
N PHE A 182 4.02 7.75 -3.22
CA PHE A 182 5.06 8.57 -3.85
C PHE A 182 4.58 9.96 -4.26
N ASP A 183 3.29 10.13 -4.58
CA ASP A 183 2.73 11.45 -4.89
C ASP A 183 2.77 12.38 -3.66
N PHE A 184 2.59 11.83 -2.44
CA PHE A 184 2.77 12.57 -1.19
C PHE A 184 4.25 12.87 -0.90
N LEU A 185 5.12 11.87 -1.05
CA LEU A 185 6.55 12.01 -0.78
C LEU A 185 7.22 12.98 -1.75
N ALA A 186 6.77 13.00 -3.00
CA ALA A 186 7.24 13.94 -4.03
C ALA A 186 6.64 15.35 -3.89
N GLY A 187 5.62 15.54 -3.03
CA GLY A 187 4.92 16.81 -2.86
C GLY A 187 3.90 17.13 -3.96
N VAL A 188 3.54 16.16 -4.80
CA VAL A 188 2.51 16.28 -5.85
C VAL A 188 1.12 16.35 -5.22
N GLU A 189 0.83 15.46 -4.24
CA GLU A 189 -0.38 15.53 -3.43
C GLU A 189 -0.08 16.13 -2.05
N ARG A 190 -0.97 17.00 -1.57
CA ARG A 190 -0.86 17.57 -0.21
C ARG A 190 -1.44 16.63 0.82
N ARG A 191 -0.75 16.48 1.95
CA ARG A 191 -1.26 15.70 3.08
C ARG A 191 -2.53 16.35 3.65
N VAL A 192 -3.45 15.49 4.04
CA VAL A 192 -4.67 15.92 4.75
C VAL A 192 -4.31 16.58 6.09
N PRO A 193 -4.98 17.68 6.49
CA PRO A 193 -4.81 18.26 7.82
C PRO A 193 -5.05 17.23 8.93
N SER A 194 -4.25 17.27 10.00
CA SER A 194 -4.27 16.25 11.05
C SER A 194 -5.63 16.06 11.74
N TRP A 195 -6.43 17.13 11.86
CA TRP A 195 -7.79 17.04 12.40
C TRP A 195 -8.74 16.26 11.49
N MET A 196 -8.68 16.48 10.15
CA MET A 196 -9.47 15.71 9.19
C MET A 196 -9.03 14.24 9.15
N ASN A 197 -7.71 13.98 9.26
CA ASN A 197 -7.19 12.63 9.33
C ASN A 197 -7.73 11.87 10.55
N ARG A 198 -7.76 12.52 11.72
CA ARG A 198 -8.35 11.95 12.95
C ARG A 198 -9.83 11.66 12.83
N MET A 199 -10.58 12.48 12.10
CA MET A 199 -12.02 12.29 11.84
C MET A 199 -12.31 11.25 10.74
N GLY A 200 -11.28 10.69 10.07
CA GLY A 200 -11.48 9.77 8.95
C GLY A 200 -11.93 10.44 7.64
N LEU A 201 -11.77 11.76 7.52
CA LEU A 201 -12.19 12.56 6.37
C LEU A 201 -11.10 12.71 5.30
N GLU A 202 -10.06 11.87 5.32
CA GLU A 202 -8.99 11.88 4.33
C GLU A 202 -9.53 11.71 2.90
N TRP A 203 -10.53 10.84 2.70
CA TRP A 203 -11.16 10.62 1.41
C TRP A 203 -11.81 11.90 0.84
N LEU A 204 -12.41 12.74 1.71
CA LEU A 204 -13.03 14.01 1.29
C LEU A 204 -11.97 15.03 0.88
N TRP A 205 -10.87 15.10 1.60
CA TRP A 205 -9.72 15.93 1.24
C TRP A 205 -9.12 15.54 -0.11
N ARG A 206 -8.89 14.24 -0.33
CA ARG A 206 -8.37 13.71 -1.60
C ARG A 206 -9.36 13.93 -2.76
N PHE A 207 -10.65 13.82 -2.48
CA PHE A 207 -11.68 14.14 -3.46
C PHE A 207 -11.64 15.62 -3.86
N GLY A 208 -11.49 16.53 -2.90
CA GLY A 208 -11.36 17.96 -3.15
C GLY A 208 -10.15 18.36 -3.99
N GLN A 209 -9.04 17.60 -3.90
CA GLN A 209 -7.84 17.84 -4.72
C GLN A 209 -7.97 17.38 -6.18
N ASP A 210 -8.74 16.33 -6.44
CA ASP A 210 -8.96 15.77 -7.78
C ASP A 210 -10.38 15.19 -7.90
N PRO A 211 -11.40 16.05 -8.01
CA PRO A 211 -12.79 15.59 -8.12
C PRO A 211 -13.04 14.76 -9.39
N ALA A 212 -12.46 15.19 -10.53
CA ALA A 212 -12.67 14.53 -11.81
C ALA A 212 -12.08 13.11 -11.87
N GLY A 213 -10.90 12.90 -11.28
CA GLY A 213 -10.24 11.58 -11.25
C GLY A 213 -10.77 10.65 -10.17
N LYS A 214 -11.36 11.20 -9.09
CA LYS A 214 -11.66 10.41 -7.88
C LYS A 214 -13.15 10.26 -7.55
N TRP A 215 -14.09 10.86 -8.32
CA TRP A 215 -15.52 10.84 -7.99
C TRP A 215 -16.13 9.44 -7.96
N ARG A 216 -15.80 8.60 -8.94
CA ARG A 216 -16.30 7.21 -8.97
C ARG A 216 -15.88 6.43 -7.72
N ARG A 217 -14.61 6.58 -7.34
CA ARG A 217 -14.04 5.91 -6.16
C ARG A 217 -14.72 6.35 -4.86
N TYR A 218 -14.98 7.64 -4.69
CA TYR A 218 -15.48 8.17 -3.43
C TYR A 218 -16.99 8.31 -3.37
N LEU A 219 -17.64 8.87 -4.40
CA LEU A 219 -19.08 9.10 -4.38
C LEU A 219 -19.90 7.84 -4.69
N LEU A 220 -19.36 6.92 -5.48
CA LEU A 220 -20.02 5.63 -5.75
C LEU A 220 -19.42 4.52 -4.90
N GLY A 221 -18.09 4.45 -4.81
CA GLY A 221 -17.39 3.37 -4.13
C GLY A 221 -17.62 3.33 -2.62
N ASN A 222 -17.61 4.46 -1.91
CA ASN A 222 -17.84 4.47 -0.47
C ASN A 222 -19.28 4.05 -0.08
N PRO A 223 -20.36 4.57 -0.71
CA PRO A 223 -21.71 4.07 -0.45
C PRO A 223 -21.88 2.60 -0.80
N LEU A 224 -21.30 2.14 -1.93
CA LEU A 224 -21.33 0.74 -2.32
C LEU A 224 -20.64 -0.16 -1.30
N PHE A 225 -19.48 0.26 -0.78
CA PHE A 225 -18.79 -0.44 0.30
C PHE A 225 -19.66 -0.54 1.55
N ALA A 226 -20.26 0.57 2.00
CA ALA A 226 -21.16 0.58 3.16
C ALA A 226 -22.36 -0.37 2.96
N ALA A 227 -23.00 -0.34 1.79
CA ALA A 227 -24.12 -1.21 1.46
C ALA A 227 -23.72 -2.70 1.49
N ARG A 228 -22.52 -3.05 1.00
CA ARG A 228 -22.00 -4.42 1.03
C ARG A 228 -21.76 -4.91 2.45
N ILE A 229 -21.14 -4.07 3.30
CA ILE A 229 -20.93 -4.37 4.72
C ILE A 229 -22.26 -4.61 5.41
N PHE A 230 -23.24 -3.73 5.22
CA PHE A 230 -24.56 -3.87 5.82
C PHE A 230 -25.30 -5.15 5.36
N ARG A 231 -25.26 -5.46 4.08
CA ARG A 231 -25.83 -6.71 3.54
C ARG A 231 -25.17 -7.94 4.14
N GLN A 232 -23.85 -7.92 4.32
CA GLN A 232 -23.12 -9.03 4.91
C GLN A 232 -23.48 -9.24 6.39
N LEU A 233 -23.68 -8.16 7.15
CA LEU A 233 -24.15 -8.22 8.54
C LEU A 233 -25.52 -8.88 8.66
N ILE A 234 -26.50 -8.46 7.82
CA ILE A 234 -27.84 -9.07 7.81
C ILE A 234 -27.76 -10.55 7.50
N ASN A 235 -26.93 -10.95 6.52
CA ASN A 235 -26.77 -12.36 6.14
C ASN A 235 -26.09 -13.21 7.24
N LEU A 236 -25.29 -12.61 8.10
CA LEU A 236 -24.71 -13.30 9.27
C LEU A 236 -25.74 -13.48 10.39
N ASP A 237 -26.56 -12.47 10.65
CA ASP A 237 -27.63 -12.57 11.67
C ASP A 237 -28.73 -13.59 11.25
N SER A 238 -28.99 -13.75 9.96
CA SER A 238 -29.98 -14.73 9.45
C SER A 238 -29.45 -16.18 9.48
N LYS A 239 -28.16 -16.41 9.76
CA LYS A 239 -27.55 -17.75 9.88
C LYS A 239 -27.26 -18.16 11.34
N ARG A 240 -27.53 -17.28 12.29
CA ARG A 240 -27.53 -17.55 13.75
C ARG A 240 -28.93 -17.89 14.24
#